data_4bb1577817233c7264beb61448e152e8
#
_entry.id   4bb1577817233c7264beb61448e152e8
#
_cell.length_a   1.000
_cell.length_b   1.000
_cell.length_c   1.000
_cell.angle_alpha   90.00
_cell.angle_beta   90.00
_cell.angle_gamma   90.00
#
_symmetry.space_group_name_H-M   'P 1'
#
loop_
_entity.id
_entity.type
_entity.pdbx_description
1 polymer ?
#
loop_
_entity_poly.entity_id
_entity_poly.type
_entity_poly.pdbx_seq_one_letter_code
_entity_poly.pdbx_strand_id
1 'polypeptide(L)'
;MLEGIIRESIGKKGTKALRRDGYLIANIYGKGLENIHAAFKSNEYIRTVRNKETLAFPVSVNGKVMDVVVQSYESHAVTGNLLHVDLMVAQKGVLTHYLVPVVPVGDAIGLKNKGLVFVSKPRLRVKATIENTPNTIEIDVTKMDVGDAKLVRDVAKIDNVTFTDSDRVAVVSIIKAK
;
A
#
# COMPACT_ATOMS: atom_id res chain seq x y z
N MET A 1 8.11 -14.80 -8.04
CA MET A 1 8.84 -13.56 -8.35
C MET A 1 8.12 -12.89 -9.51
N LEU A 2 7.91 -11.59 -9.47
CA LEU A 2 7.19 -10.85 -10.52
C LEU A 2 8.18 -10.41 -11.60
N GLU A 3 7.92 -10.77 -12.85
CA GLU A 3 8.76 -10.38 -13.98
C GLU A 3 8.18 -9.17 -14.70
N GLY A 4 9.04 -8.20 -15.01
CA GLY A 4 8.69 -6.97 -15.70
C GLY A 4 9.57 -6.72 -16.92
N ILE A 5 9.03 -5.99 -17.86
CA ILE A 5 9.74 -5.51 -19.05
C ILE A 5 10.07 -4.01 -18.89
N ILE A 6 11.22 -3.58 -19.43
CA ILE A 6 11.56 -2.15 -19.53
C ILE A 6 10.75 -1.54 -20.68
N ARG A 7 10.22 -0.35 -20.45
CA ARG A 7 9.48 0.40 -21.47
C ARG A 7 10.43 1.25 -22.29
N GLU A 8 10.56 0.96 -23.56
CA GLU A 8 11.33 1.78 -24.51
C GLU A 8 10.57 3.07 -24.87
N SER A 9 9.24 2.98 -24.98
CA SER A 9 8.38 4.11 -25.32
C SER A 9 7.61 4.60 -24.10
N ILE A 10 7.90 5.83 -23.64
CA ILE A 10 7.26 6.48 -22.49
C ILE A 10 6.02 7.29 -22.91
N GLY A 11 5.78 7.46 -24.21
CA GLY A 11 4.69 8.27 -24.74
C GLY A 11 3.29 7.68 -24.53
N LYS A 12 2.26 8.55 -24.71
CA LYS A 12 0.82 8.19 -24.56
C LYS A 12 0.39 6.99 -25.43
N LYS A 13 0.89 6.90 -26.66
CA LYS A 13 0.55 5.84 -27.61
C LYS A 13 1.06 4.47 -27.12
N GLY A 14 2.32 4.39 -26.68
CA GLY A 14 2.92 3.17 -26.14
C GLY A 14 2.26 2.73 -24.84
N THR A 15 1.99 3.65 -23.93
CA THR A 15 1.28 3.38 -22.66
C THR A 15 -0.12 2.81 -22.91
N LYS A 16 -0.87 3.37 -23.88
CA LYS A 16 -2.22 2.87 -24.21
C LYS A 16 -2.18 1.47 -24.83
N ALA A 17 -1.18 1.18 -25.68
CA ALA A 17 -0.99 -0.14 -26.27
C ALA A 17 -0.71 -1.20 -25.18
N LEU A 18 0.28 -0.94 -24.31
CA LEU A 18 0.62 -1.85 -23.20
C LEU A 18 -0.56 -2.15 -22.29
N ARG A 19 -1.35 -1.12 -21.92
CA ARG A 19 -2.56 -1.32 -21.09
C ARG A 19 -3.60 -2.20 -21.79
N ARG A 20 -3.79 -2.03 -23.11
CA ARG A 20 -4.69 -2.86 -23.90
C ARG A 20 -4.23 -4.32 -23.96
N ASP A 21 -2.91 -4.53 -23.95
CA ASP A 21 -2.29 -5.86 -23.97
C ASP A 21 -2.18 -6.48 -22.56
N GLY A 22 -2.87 -5.86 -21.55
CA GLY A 22 -2.97 -6.36 -20.19
C GLY A 22 -1.79 -6.04 -19.28
N TYR A 23 -0.96 -5.06 -19.64
CA TYR A 23 0.15 -4.62 -18.81
C TYR A 23 -0.23 -3.43 -17.90
N LEU A 24 0.24 -3.51 -16.67
CA LEU A 24 0.25 -2.42 -15.68
C LEU A 24 1.55 -1.64 -15.84
N ILE A 25 1.42 -0.33 -15.94
CA ILE A 25 2.57 0.57 -16.02
C ILE A 25 3.14 0.81 -14.63
N ALA A 26 4.45 0.78 -14.52
CA ALA A 26 5.15 0.97 -13.25
C ALA A 26 6.35 1.90 -13.40
N ASN A 27 6.59 2.72 -12.36
CA ASN A 27 7.85 3.38 -12.14
C ASN A 27 8.54 2.75 -10.94
N ILE A 28 9.82 2.43 -11.09
CA ILE A 28 10.65 1.91 -10.00
C ILE A 28 11.74 2.92 -9.73
N TYR A 29 11.81 3.39 -8.49
CA TYR A 29 12.78 4.38 -8.06
C TYR A 29 13.34 4.07 -6.67
N GLY A 30 14.47 4.67 -6.32
CA GLY A 30 15.10 4.51 -5.02
C GLY A 30 16.20 5.54 -4.80
N LYS A 31 16.67 5.66 -3.58
CA LYS A 31 17.74 6.61 -3.25
C LYS A 31 19.02 6.21 -4.01
N GLY A 32 19.52 7.13 -4.83
CA GLY A 32 20.74 6.91 -5.63
C GLY A 32 20.58 5.93 -6.80
N LEU A 33 19.34 5.58 -7.18
CA LEU A 33 19.05 4.75 -8.34
C LEU A 33 18.37 5.59 -9.42
N GLU A 34 18.68 5.30 -10.67
CA GLU A 34 17.95 5.86 -11.81
C GLU A 34 16.54 5.30 -11.86
N ASN A 35 15.59 6.12 -12.30
CA ASN A 35 14.20 5.69 -12.46
C ASN A 35 14.08 4.67 -13.58
N ILE A 36 13.48 3.54 -13.27
CA ILE A 36 13.22 2.48 -14.24
C ILE A 36 11.73 2.52 -14.62
N HIS A 37 11.47 2.77 -15.89
CA HIS A 37 10.12 2.70 -16.44
C HIS A 37 9.83 1.25 -16.85
N ALA A 38 9.01 0.59 -16.09
CA ALA A 38 8.69 -0.82 -16.27
C ALA A 38 7.22 -1.05 -16.62
N ALA A 39 6.90 -2.25 -17.08
CA ALA A 39 5.54 -2.74 -17.20
C ALA A 39 5.48 -4.19 -16.74
N PHE A 40 4.42 -4.53 -16.00
CA PHE A 40 4.16 -5.87 -15.47
C PHE A 40 2.83 -6.39 -16.01
N LYS A 41 2.67 -7.70 -16.14
CA LYS A 41 1.35 -8.26 -16.41
C LYS A 41 0.42 -7.99 -15.21
N SER A 42 -0.71 -7.33 -15.46
CA SER A 42 -1.63 -6.85 -14.41
C SER A 42 -2.08 -7.98 -13.47
N ASN A 43 -2.43 -9.14 -14.03
CA ASN A 43 -2.90 -10.29 -13.25
C ASN A 43 -1.80 -10.87 -12.35
N GLU A 44 -0.56 -10.93 -12.85
CA GLU A 44 0.59 -11.42 -12.07
C GLU A 44 0.95 -10.46 -10.95
N TYR A 45 0.94 -9.15 -11.24
CA TYR A 45 1.14 -8.12 -10.22
C TYR A 45 0.12 -8.21 -9.09
N ILE A 46 -1.19 -8.25 -9.43
CA ILE A 46 -2.25 -8.35 -8.42
C ILE A 46 -2.10 -9.62 -7.59
N ARG A 47 -1.78 -10.76 -8.22
CA ARG A 47 -1.55 -12.03 -7.51
C ARG A 47 -0.36 -11.93 -6.56
N THR A 48 0.77 -11.36 -7.01
CA THR A 48 1.98 -11.19 -6.19
C THR A 48 1.72 -10.27 -5.00
N VAL A 49 1.08 -9.11 -5.22
CA VAL A 49 0.77 -8.17 -4.13
C VAL A 49 -0.24 -8.73 -3.14
N ARG A 50 -1.19 -9.54 -3.59
CA ARG A 50 -2.18 -10.18 -2.70
C ARG A 50 -1.55 -11.26 -1.82
N ASN A 51 -0.62 -12.03 -2.36
CA ASN A 51 0.00 -13.17 -1.67
C ASN A 51 1.32 -12.83 -0.97
N LYS A 52 1.71 -11.55 -0.94
CA LYS A 52 2.94 -11.15 -0.25
C LYS A 52 2.80 -11.28 1.26
N GLU A 53 3.80 -11.85 1.89
CA GLU A 53 3.88 -12.00 3.36
C GLU A 53 4.48 -10.76 4.04
N THR A 54 5.32 -10.02 3.31
CA THR A 54 6.03 -8.84 3.80
C THR A 54 5.64 -7.59 3.04
N LEU A 55 5.95 -6.41 3.59
CA LEU A 55 5.69 -5.14 2.93
C LEU A 55 6.45 -5.02 1.61
N ALA A 56 7.72 -5.47 1.59
CA ALA A 56 8.54 -5.56 0.40
C ALA A 56 8.33 -6.90 -0.31
N PHE A 57 8.45 -6.91 -1.64
CA PHE A 57 8.40 -8.12 -2.46
C PHE A 57 9.38 -8.05 -3.62
N PRO A 58 9.93 -9.20 -4.06
CA PRO A 58 10.92 -9.23 -5.13
C PRO A 58 10.29 -9.04 -6.51
N VAL A 59 10.90 -8.18 -7.30
CA VAL A 59 10.61 -7.99 -8.72
C VAL A 59 11.87 -8.18 -9.55
N SER A 60 11.72 -8.71 -10.75
CA SER A 60 12.79 -8.84 -11.74
C SER A 60 12.46 -7.97 -12.94
N VAL A 61 13.36 -7.08 -13.30
CA VAL A 61 13.24 -6.27 -14.52
C VAL A 61 14.53 -6.37 -15.29
N ASN A 62 14.46 -6.89 -16.51
CA ASN A 62 15.62 -7.13 -17.38
C ASN A 62 16.73 -7.94 -16.69
N GLY A 63 16.36 -8.99 -15.93
CA GLY A 63 17.29 -9.85 -15.20
C GLY A 63 17.83 -9.26 -13.89
N LYS A 64 17.54 -7.99 -13.57
CA LYS A 64 17.92 -7.36 -12.30
C LYS A 64 16.81 -7.58 -11.28
N VAL A 65 17.14 -8.31 -10.22
CA VAL A 65 16.22 -8.57 -9.10
C VAL A 65 16.37 -7.47 -8.06
N MET A 66 15.25 -6.93 -7.59
CA MET A 66 15.22 -5.92 -6.52
C MET A 66 13.97 -6.08 -5.66
N ASP A 67 14.10 -5.81 -4.37
CA ASP A 67 12.96 -5.76 -3.45
C ASP A 67 12.31 -4.39 -3.51
N VAL A 68 11.01 -4.36 -3.71
CA VAL A 68 10.24 -3.12 -3.86
C VAL A 68 9.05 -3.07 -2.91
N VAL A 69 8.65 -1.86 -2.57
CA VAL A 69 7.44 -1.54 -1.80
C VAL A 69 6.51 -0.72 -2.66
N VAL A 70 5.20 -0.99 -2.59
CA VAL A 70 4.19 -0.17 -3.28
C VAL A 70 4.03 1.15 -2.55
N GLN A 71 4.38 2.25 -3.20
CA GLN A 71 4.27 3.59 -2.64
C GLN A 71 2.95 4.26 -3.01
N SER A 72 2.54 4.16 -4.26
CA SER A 72 1.24 4.64 -4.72
C SER A 72 0.71 3.79 -5.87
N TYR A 73 -0.56 3.93 -6.16
CA TYR A 73 -1.18 3.32 -7.34
C TYR A 73 -2.32 4.20 -7.83
N GLU A 74 -2.56 4.14 -9.13
CA GLU A 74 -3.69 4.78 -9.78
C GLU A 74 -4.62 3.71 -10.34
N SER A 75 -5.93 3.88 -10.12
CA SER A 75 -6.95 3.02 -10.68
C SER A 75 -7.96 3.82 -11.49
N HIS A 76 -8.55 3.17 -12.48
CA HIS A 76 -9.61 3.77 -13.28
C HIS A 76 -10.87 3.90 -12.44
N ALA A 77 -11.43 5.12 -12.34
CA ALA A 77 -12.53 5.44 -11.43
C ALA A 77 -13.80 4.60 -11.65
N VAL A 78 -14.08 4.18 -12.91
CA VAL A 78 -15.29 3.42 -13.25
C VAL A 78 -15.04 1.92 -13.25
N THR A 79 -13.92 1.47 -13.84
CA THR A 79 -13.64 0.03 -14.01
C THR A 79 -12.86 -0.59 -12.88
N GLY A 80 -12.23 0.23 -12.01
CA GLY A 80 -11.36 -0.22 -10.93
C GLY A 80 -10.02 -0.82 -11.39
N ASN A 81 -9.77 -0.90 -12.69
CA ASN A 81 -8.52 -1.45 -13.22
C ASN A 81 -7.32 -0.59 -12.83
N LEU A 82 -6.23 -1.21 -12.43
CA LEU A 82 -4.98 -0.51 -12.15
C LEU A 82 -4.40 0.10 -13.43
N LEU A 83 -4.06 1.39 -13.38
CA LEU A 83 -3.49 2.15 -14.49
C LEU A 83 -2.00 2.37 -14.33
N HIS A 84 -1.56 2.64 -13.11
CA HIS A 84 -0.18 2.93 -12.76
C HIS A 84 0.16 2.45 -11.36
N VAL A 85 1.42 2.13 -11.12
CA VAL A 85 1.96 1.84 -9.79
C VAL A 85 3.34 2.46 -9.65
N ASP A 86 3.58 3.08 -8.49
CA ASP A 86 4.89 3.56 -8.07
C ASP A 86 5.49 2.56 -7.09
N LEU A 87 6.64 2.04 -7.45
CA LEU A 87 7.40 1.08 -6.68
C LEU A 87 8.69 1.72 -6.19
N MET A 88 8.89 1.72 -4.90
CA MET A 88 10.12 2.20 -4.29
C MET A 88 11.00 1.03 -3.90
N VAL A 89 12.27 1.07 -4.31
CA VAL A 89 13.25 0.04 -3.95
C VAL A 89 13.52 0.09 -2.45
N ALA A 90 13.33 -1.04 -1.78
CA ALA A 90 13.61 -1.20 -0.37
C ALA A 90 15.11 -1.36 -0.14
N GLN A 91 15.74 -0.33 0.43
CA GLN A 91 17.16 -0.33 0.77
C GLN A 91 17.32 -0.48 2.28
N LYS A 92 18.14 -1.44 2.71
CA LYS A 92 18.45 -1.67 4.14
C LYS A 92 19.14 -0.45 4.75
N GLY A 93 18.80 -0.14 5.99
CA GLY A 93 19.39 0.98 6.74
C GLY A 93 19.00 2.38 6.27
N VAL A 94 18.21 2.52 5.21
CA VAL A 94 17.75 3.82 4.71
C VAL A 94 16.42 4.20 5.38
N LEU A 95 16.44 5.33 6.10
CA LEU A 95 15.23 5.89 6.71
C LEU A 95 14.36 6.54 5.63
N THR A 96 13.14 6.03 5.46
CA THR A 96 12.24 6.51 4.42
C THR A 96 10.77 6.44 4.85
N HIS A 97 9.86 6.93 4.02
CA HIS A 97 8.43 6.90 4.29
C HIS A 97 7.79 5.68 3.63
N TYR A 98 7.10 4.86 4.43
CA TYR A 98 6.34 3.72 3.96
C TYR A 98 4.85 3.91 4.23
N LEU A 99 4.01 3.31 3.39
CA LEU A 99 2.56 3.24 3.58
C LEU A 99 2.20 1.85 4.07
N VAL A 100 1.91 1.75 5.36
CA VAL A 100 1.57 0.49 6.02
C VAL A 100 0.06 0.32 6.09
N PRO A 101 -0.49 -0.83 5.65
CA PRO A 101 -1.92 -1.08 5.72
C PRO A 101 -2.40 -1.21 7.17
N VAL A 102 -3.61 -0.71 7.42
CA VAL A 102 -4.31 -0.83 8.68
C VAL A 102 -5.34 -1.95 8.61
N VAL A 103 -5.33 -2.82 9.60
CA VAL A 103 -6.27 -3.93 9.71
C VAL A 103 -7.02 -3.82 11.05
N PRO A 104 -8.35 -3.60 11.05
CA PRO A 104 -9.14 -3.70 12.27
C PRO A 104 -9.20 -5.15 12.73
N VAL A 105 -8.97 -5.39 14.03
CA VAL A 105 -8.98 -6.71 14.66
C VAL A 105 -10.06 -6.74 15.74
N GLY A 106 -10.78 -7.86 15.83
CA GLY A 106 -11.85 -8.09 16.79
C GLY A 106 -13.23 -7.67 16.30
N ASP A 107 -14.26 -8.11 17.03
CA ASP A 107 -15.66 -7.81 16.74
C ASP A 107 -16.12 -6.65 17.61
N ALA A 108 -16.37 -5.50 16.98
CA ALA A 108 -16.80 -4.31 17.68
C ALA A 108 -18.19 -4.48 18.30
N ILE A 109 -18.41 -3.97 19.53
CA ILE A 109 -19.71 -3.94 20.19
C ILE A 109 -20.76 -3.25 19.31
N GLY A 110 -20.35 -2.17 18.64
CA GLY A 110 -21.21 -1.39 17.75
C GLY A 110 -21.80 -2.18 16.57
N LEU A 111 -21.20 -3.30 16.16
CA LEU A 111 -21.79 -4.19 15.13
C LEU A 111 -23.13 -4.77 15.60
N LYS A 112 -23.27 -5.10 16.89
CA LYS A 112 -24.53 -5.56 17.49
C LYS A 112 -25.59 -4.46 17.54
N ASN A 113 -25.15 -3.20 17.57
CA ASN A 113 -25.99 -1.99 17.61
C ASN A 113 -26.27 -1.42 16.20
N LYS A 114 -26.26 -2.27 15.16
CA LYS A 114 -26.45 -1.86 13.76
C LYS A 114 -25.39 -0.87 13.27
N GLY A 115 -24.19 -0.96 13.79
CA GLY A 115 -23.03 -0.21 13.32
C GLY A 115 -22.31 -0.93 12.19
N LEU A 116 -21.49 -0.17 11.46
CA LEU A 116 -20.57 -0.66 10.42
C LEU A 116 -19.17 -0.15 10.75
N VAL A 117 -18.19 -1.05 10.70
CA VAL A 117 -16.77 -0.65 10.82
C VAL A 117 -16.35 0.04 9.53
N PHE A 118 -15.98 1.30 9.63
CA PHE A 118 -15.53 2.12 8.52
C PHE A 118 -14.05 2.47 8.71
N VAL A 119 -13.21 1.98 7.79
CA VAL A 119 -11.78 2.32 7.78
C VAL A 119 -11.61 3.63 7.00
N SER A 120 -11.50 4.73 7.74
CA SER A 120 -11.37 6.08 7.16
C SER A 120 -10.00 6.25 6.48
N LYS A 121 -8.96 5.62 7.04
CA LYS A 121 -7.61 5.67 6.51
C LYS A 121 -7.01 4.27 6.42
N PRO A 122 -7.11 3.61 5.24
CA PRO A 122 -6.70 2.22 5.08
C PRO A 122 -5.18 2.01 5.13
N ARG A 123 -4.39 3.08 5.06
CA ARG A 123 -2.93 3.05 5.16
C ARG A 123 -2.42 4.23 5.98
N LEU A 124 -1.47 3.98 6.88
CA LEU A 124 -0.78 5.02 7.63
C LEU A 124 0.62 5.24 7.07
N ARG A 125 1.02 6.51 6.99
CA ARG A 125 2.36 6.89 6.59
C ARG A 125 3.28 6.85 7.79
N VAL A 126 4.29 5.98 7.70
CA VAL A 126 5.31 5.82 8.74
C VAL A 126 6.68 6.15 8.19
N LYS A 127 7.53 6.70 9.03
CA LYS A 127 8.94 6.93 8.76
C LYS A 127 9.76 5.93 9.56
N ALA A 128 10.42 5.01 8.85
CA ALA A 128 11.21 3.94 9.45
C ALA A 128 12.25 3.40 8.45
N THR A 129 13.08 2.46 8.87
CA THR A 129 13.85 1.59 7.97
C THR A 129 12.99 0.40 7.57
N ILE A 130 13.25 -0.21 6.43
CA ILE A 130 12.45 -1.35 5.97
C ILE A 130 12.43 -2.52 6.97
N GLU A 131 13.51 -2.69 7.70
CA GLU A 131 13.70 -3.76 8.70
C GLU A 131 12.78 -3.59 9.93
N ASN A 132 12.49 -2.34 10.30
CA ASN A 132 11.65 -1.99 11.46
C ASN A 132 10.20 -1.69 11.07
N THR A 133 9.89 -1.68 9.78
CA THR A 133 8.54 -1.38 9.31
C THR A 133 7.65 -2.60 9.45
N PRO A 134 6.53 -2.53 10.20
CA PRO A 134 5.60 -3.65 10.30
C PRO A 134 4.89 -3.90 8.96
N ASN A 135 4.49 -5.14 8.73
CA ASN A 135 3.73 -5.50 7.53
C ASN A 135 2.30 -4.94 7.54
N THR A 136 1.72 -4.90 8.74
CA THR A 136 0.36 -4.38 9.01
C THR A 136 0.33 -3.66 10.35
N ILE A 137 -0.57 -2.71 10.49
CA ILE A 137 -0.88 -2.06 11.77
C ILE A 137 -2.25 -2.55 12.19
N GLU A 138 -2.27 -3.35 13.27
CA GLU A 138 -3.50 -3.88 13.83
C GLU A 138 -4.13 -2.86 14.79
N ILE A 139 -5.45 -2.66 14.64
CA ILE A 139 -6.22 -1.79 15.53
C ILE A 139 -7.34 -2.60 16.15
N ASP A 140 -7.27 -2.81 17.47
CA ASP A 140 -8.33 -3.45 18.23
C ASP A 140 -9.58 -2.55 18.25
N VAL A 141 -10.67 -3.07 17.70
CA VAL A 141 -11.98 -2.41 17.63
C VAL A 141 -13.00 -3.03 18.58
N THR A 142 -12.63 -4.04 19.37
CA THR A 142 -13.54 -4.85 20.17
C THR A 142 -14.42 -4.03 21.11
N LYS A 143 -13.87 -2.98 21.72
CA LYS A 143 -14.57 -2.12 22.71
C LYS A 143 -15.27 -0.91 22.10
N MET A 144 -15.26 -0.78 20.76
CA MET A 144 -15.83 0.38 20.08
C MET A 144 -17.33 0.21 19.86
N ASP A 145 -18.10 1.28 20.12
CA ASP A 145 -19.54 1.35 19.83
C ASP A 145 -19.83 2.37 18.72
N VAL A 146 -21.09 2.45 18.30
CA VAL A 146 -21.55 3.37 17.25
C VAL A 146 -21.26 4.81 17.64
N GLY A 147 -20.51 5.51 16.77
CA GLY A 147 -20.05 6.90 17.00
C GLY A 147 -18.60 6.99 17.46
N ASP A 148 -17.98 5.88 17.88
CA ASP A 148 -16.58 5.88 18.29
C ASP A 148 -15.63 5.91 17.10
N ALA A 149 -14.46 6.54 17.31
CA ALA A 149 -13.38 6.57 16.34
C ALA A 149 -12.01 6.38 17.03
N LYS A 150 -11.15 5.58 16.42
CA LYS A 150 -9.74 5.47 16.77
C LYS A 150 -8.93 6.43 15.92
N LEU A 151 -8.10 7.24 16.56
CA LEU A 151 -7.24 8.23 15.93
C LEU A 151 -5.81 7.68 15.80
N VAL A 152 -4.96 8.35 15.01
CA VAL A 152 -3.55 7.98 14.86
C VAL A 152 -2.83 7.93 16.21
N ARG A 153 -3.12 8.84 17.14
CA ARG A 153 -2.56 8.85 18.50
C ARG A 153 -2.91 7.63 19.34
N ASP A 154 -4.03 6.96 19.02
CA ASP A 154 -4.53 5.78 19.77
C ASP A 154 -3.94 4.47 19.23
N VAL A 155 -3.16 4.56 18.14
CA VAL A 155 -2.42 3.41 17.58
C VAL A 155 -1.25 3.07 18.50
N ALA A 156 -1.03 1.78 18.72
CA ALA A 156 0.10 1.32 19.52
C ALA A 156 1.43 1.85 18.94
N LYS A 157 2.27 2.41 19.82
CA LYS A 157 3.61 2.84 19.43
C LYS A 157 4.45 1.62 19.07
N ILE A 158 5.13 1.71 17.94
CA ILE A 158 6.03 0.67 17.44
C ILE A 158 7.45 1.20 17.55
N ASP A 159 8.36 0.40 18.07
CA ASP A 159 9.77 0.81 18.26
C ASP A 159 10.41 1.17 16.92
N ASN A 160 11.15 2.26 16.91
CA ASN A 160 11.86 2.79 15.73
C ASN A 160 10.96 3.18 14.55
N VAL A 161 9.64 3.34 14.77
CA VAL A 161 8.67 3.78 13.77
C VAL A 161 8.04 5.09 14.20
N THR A 162 8.08 6.10 13.34
CA THR A 162 7.43 7.39 13.58
C THR A 162 6.25 7.57 12.64
N PHE A 163 5.06 7.78 13.17
CA PHE A 163 3.89 8.16 12.36
C PHE A 163 4.07 9.58 11.84
N THR A 164 3.88 9.76 10.54
CA THR A 164 4.00 11.09 9.89
C THR A 164 2.63 11.75 9.75
N ASP A 165 1.57 10.96 9.82
CA ASP A 165 0.21 11.48 9.79
C ASP A 165 -0.11 12.23 11.09
N SER A 166 -1.00 13.23 11.01
CA SER A 166 -1.42 13.99 12.19
C SER A 166 -2.15 13.10 13.20
N ASP A 167 -1.84 13.27 14.48
CA ASP A 167 -2.41 12.51 15.60
C ASP A 167 -3.94 12.57 15.70
N ARG A 168 -4.56 13.62 15.12
CA ARG A 168 -6.01 13.85 15.14
C ARG A 168 -6.77 13.19 14.00
N VAL A 169 -6.09 12.53 13.07
CA VAL A 169 -6.73 11.86 11.94
C VAL A 169 -7.40 10.58 12.42
N ALA A 170 -8.68 10.39 12.08
CA ALA A 170 -9.39 9.15 12.33
C ALA A 170 -8.90 8.06 11.41
N VAL A 171 -8.59 6.89 11.96
CA VAL A 171 -8.11 5.72 11.23
C VAL A 171 -9.25 4.73 11.01
N VAL A 172 -9.93 4.37 12.10
CA VAL A 172 -11.09 3.47 12.08
C VAL A 172 -12.22 4.12 12.88
N SER A 173 -13.44 4.03 12.39
CA SER A 173 -14.64 4.52 13.07
C SER A 173 -15.79 3.53 12.92
N ILE A 174 -16.75 3.59 13.85
CA ILE A 174 -17.99 2.83 13.75
C ILE A 174 -19.13 3.79 13.46
N ILE A 175 -19.69 3.65 12.27
CA ILE A 175 -20.81 4.47 11.80
C ILE A 175 -22.11 3.69 11.88
N LYS A 176 -23.22 4.39 12.12
CA LYS A 176 -24.54 3.76 12.12
C LYS A 176 -24.90 3.34 10.69
N ALA A 177 -25.25 2.06 10.52
CA ALA A 177 -25.83 1.61 9.28
C ALA A 177 -27.23 2.26 9.10
N LYS A 178 -27.53 2.70 7.88
CA LYS A 178 -28.82 3.29 7.54
C LYS A 178 -29.89 2.23 7.40
#